data_4d61c586344a623e17952857ef7cc8db
#
_entry.id   4d61c586344a623e17952857ef7cc8db
#
_cell.length_a   1.000
_cell.length_b   1.000
_cell.length_c   1.000
_cell.angle_alpha   90.00
_cell.angle_beta   90.00
_cell.angle_gamma   90.00
#
_symmetry.space_group_name_H-M   'P 1'
#
loop_
_entity.id
_entity.type
_entity.pdbx_description
1 polymer ?
#
loop_
_entity_poly.entity_id
_entity_poly.type
_entity_poly.pdbx_seq_one_letter_code
_entity_poly.pdbx_strand_id
1 'polypeptide(L)'
;GLGDVYKRQAEQFTPTDLMELITALHSAGVGRRIDGTRANVEQLVELFSWMFNVRINNPIQCRRGVINRKLRLTRFLDLLRNSLIEESQR
;
A
#
# COMPACT_ATOMS: atom_id res chain seq x y z
N GLY A 1 15.40 -15.41 -15.41
CA GLY A 1 16.23 -14.22 -15.25
C GLY A 1 15.65 -13.25 -14.24
N LEU A 2 16.40 -12.20 -13.95
CA LEU A 2 15.96 -11.19 -12.98
C LEU A 2 14.64 -10.55 -13.39
N GLY A 3 14.42 -10.31 -14.68
CA GLY A 3 13.18 -9.73 -15.18
C GLY A 3 11.97 -10.56 -14.86
N ASP A 4 12.10 -11.88 -14.91
CA ASP A 4 10.99 -12.78 -14.61
C ASP A 4 10.65 -12.76 -13.11
N VAL A 5 11.66 -12.67 -12.27
CA VAL A 5 11.46 -12.58 -10.82
C VAL A 5 10.73 -11.29 -10.47
N TYR A 6 11.16 -10.17 -11.03
CA TYR A 6 10.50 -8.89 -10.77
C TYR A 6 9.07 -8.84 -11.31
N LYS A 7 8.82 -9.40 -12.50
CA LYS A 7 7.46 -9.50 -13.03
C LYS A 7 6.55 -10.29 -12.10
N ARG A 8 7.06 -11.41 -11.57
CA ARG A 8 6.30 -12.26 -10.68
C ARG A 8 5.93 -11.53 -9.40
N GLN A 9 6.87 -10.76 -8.84
CA GLN A 9 6.60 -9.94 -7.67
C GLN A 9 5.59 -8.83 -7.98
N ALA A 10 5.71 -8.20 -9.14
CA ALA A 10 4.78 -7.15 -9.56
C ALA A 10 3.36 -7.69 -9.75
N GLU A 11 3.21 -8.92 -10.23
CA GLU A 11 1.90 -9.55 -10.37
C GLU A 11 1.23 -9.81 -9.04
N GLN A 12 2.00 -10.07 -8.00
CA GLN A 12 1.46 -10.30 -6.66
C GLN A 12 1.14 -8.99 -5.92
N PHE A 13 1.73 -7.91 -6.35
CA PHE A 13 1.53 -6.60 -5.74
C PHE A 13 0.62 -5.75 -6.65
N THR A 14 -0.60 -5.52 -6.20
CA THR A 14 -1.61 -4.82 -7.00
C THR A 14 -1.79 -3.38 -6.54
N PRO A 15 -2.36 -2.50 -7.41
CA PRO A 15 -2.72 -1.16 -6.97
C PRO A 15 -3.64 -1.14 -5.75
N THR A 16 -4.50 -2.13 -5.62
CA THR A 16 -5.39 -2.24 -4.46
C THR A 16 -4.60 -2.53 -3.19
N ASP A 17 -3.56 -3.36 -3.28
CA ASP A 17 -2.68 -3.61 -2.14
C ASP A 17 -1.97 -2.33 -1.69
N LEU A 18 -1.48 -1.55 -2.65
CA LEU A 18 -0.85 -0.26 -2.33
C LEU A 18 -1.86 0.68 -1.67
N MET A 19 -3.09 0.70 -2.15
CA MET A 19 -4.13 1.54 -1.56
C MET A 19 -4.49 1.11 -0.14
N GLU A 20 -4.47 -0.18 0.14
CA GLU A 20 -4.65 -0.69 1.50
C GLU A 20 -3.57 -0.11 2.43
N LEU A 21 -2.32 -0.16 2.02
CA LEU A 21 -1.20 0.41 2.79
C LEU A 21 -1.37 1.91 2.99
N ILE A 22 -1.66 2.64 1.93
CA ILE A 22 -1.86 4.10 1.98
C ILE A 22 -3.01 4.46 2.93
N THR A 23 -4.12 3.74 2.84
CA THR A 23 -5.28 3.99 3.68
C THR A 23 -4.94 3.79 5.15
N ALA A 24 -4.21 2.72 5.46
CA ALA A 24 -3.77 2.43 6.82
C ALA A 24 -2.83 3.52 7.36
N LEU A 25 -1.85 3.92 6.56
CA LEU A 25 -0.91 4.98 6.95
C LEU A 25 -1.63 6.30 7.18
N HIS A 26 -2.55 6.65 6.29
CA HIS A 26 -3.33 7.88 6.42
C HIS A 26 -4.21 7.84 7.68
N SER A 27 -4.89 6.73 7.90
CA SER A 27 -5.76 6.56 9.05
C SER A 27 -4.99 6.64 10.37
N ALA A 28 -3.79 6.07 10.39
CA ALA A 28 -2.91 6.13 11.57
C ALA A 28 -2.26 7.50 11.77
N GLY A 29 -2.34 8.38 10.78
CA GLY A 29 -1.76 9.72 10.87
C GLY A 29 -0.23 9.73 10.87
N VAL A 30 0.39 8.71 10.29
CA VAL A 30 1.85 8.55 10.31
C VAL A 30 2.55 9.54 9.39
N GLY A 31 1.97 9.79 8.20
CA GLY A 31 2.56 10.69 7.22
C GLY A 31 2.38 12.15 7.59
N ARG A 32 3.46 12.90 7.61
CA ARG A 32 3.44 14.33 7.90
C ARG A 32 4.11 15.11 6.79
N ARG A 33 3.60 16.31 6.53
CA ARG A 33 4.21 17.26 5.62
C ARG A 33 5.35 17.98 6.36
N ILE A 34 6.16 18.71 5.59
CA ILE A 34 7.28 19.47 6.16
C ILE A 34 6.82 20.43 7.26
N ASP A 35 5.63 21.01 7.10
CA ASP A 35 5.08 21.95 8.08
C ASP A 35 4.45 21.25 9.30
N GLY A 36 4.54 19.95 9.40
CA GLY A 36 4.01 19.17 10.52
C GLY A 36 2.57 18.75 10.39
N THR A 37 1.86 19.21 9.37
CA THR A 37 0.47 18.82 9.17
C THR A 37 0.37 17.41 8.58
N ARG A 38 -0.79 16.79 8.75
CA ARG A 38 -1.03 15.44 8.24
C ARG A 38 -1.06 15.45 6.71
N ALA A 39 -0.34 14.53 6.08
CA ALA A 39 -0.41 14.34 4.64
C ALA A 39 -1.81 13.80 4.27
N ASN A 40 -2.38 14.32 3.19
CA ASN A 40 -3.66 13.81 2.71
C ASN A 40 -3.48 12.57 1.84
N VAL A 41 -4.60 11.88 1.56
CA VAL A 41 -4.57 10.63 0.78
C VAL A 41 -3.97 10.86 -0.61
N GLU A 42 -4.32 11.96 -1.26
CA GLU A 42 -3.83 12.24 -2.60
C GLU A 42 -2.32 12.39 -2.64
N GLN A 43 -1.73 13.05 -1.65
CA GLN A 43 -0.29 13.19 -1.54
C GLN A 43 0.39 11.84 -1.32
N LEU A 44 -0.19 10.99 -0.49
CA LEU A 44 0.33 9.65 -0.25
C LEU A 44 0.23 8.78 -1.51
N VAL A 45 -0.88 8.87 -2.22
CA VAL A 45 -1.06 8.14 -3.48
C VAL A 45 0.00 8.56 -4.49
N GLU A 46 0.22 9.84 -4.65
CA GLU A 46 1.21 10.35 -5.60
C GLU A 46 2.61 9.86 -5.26
N LEU A 47 3.01 10.00 -4.00
CA LEU A 47 4.34 9.60 -3.55
C LEU A 47 4.56 8.09 -3.69
N PHE A 48 3.64 7.30 -3.18
CA PHE A 48 3.80 5.85 -3.19
C PHE A 48 3.66 5.25 -4.59
N SER A 49 2.79 5.82 -5.42
CA SER A 49 2.67 5.39 -6.82
C SER A 49 3.99 5.60 -7.55
N TRP A 50 4.63 6.73 -7.32
CA TRP A 50 5.94 7.01 -7.90
C TRP A 50 7.00 6.06 -7.37
N MET A 51 7.04 5.89 -6.04
CA MET A 51 8.06 5.05 -5.40
C MET A 51 8.00 3.60 -5.85
N PHE A 52 6.80 3.04 -5.96
CA PHE A 52 6.61 1.63 -6.32
C PHE A 52 6.35 1.41 -7.79
N ASN A 53 6.33 2.48 -8.59
CA ASN A 53 6.02 2.41 -10.01
C ASN A 53 4.68 1.68 -10.27
N VAL A 54 3.68 2.01 -9.48
CA VAL A 54 2.33 1.46 -9.57
C VAL A 54 1.35 2.60 -9.80
N ARG A 55 0.43 2.43 -10.73
CA ARG A 55 -0.58 3.45 -11.02
C ARG A 55 -1.93 3.05 -10.40
N ILE A 56 -2.49 3.95 -9.61
CA ILE A 56 -3.82 3.79 -9.06
C ILE A 56 -4.77 4.66 -9.91
N ASN A 57 -5.63 4.04 -10.73
CA ASN A 57 -6.48 4.75 -11.68
C ASN A 57 -7.64 5.29 -10.89
N ASN A 58 -8.21 5.32 -10.11
CA ASN A 58 -9.29 5.96 -9.40
C ASN A 58 -9.10 5.80 -7.89
N PRO A 59 -8.23 6.63 -7.31
CA PRO A 59 -7.87 6.45 -5.90
C PRO A 59 -9.06 6.47 -4.95
N ILE A 60 -10.03 7.34 -5.19
CA ILE A 60 -11.20 7.45 -4.31
C ILE A 60 -12.01 6.15 -4.32
N GLN A 61 -12.28 5.62 -5.50
CA GLN A 61 -13.03 4.38 -5.64
C GLN A 61 -12.25 3.20 -5.10
N CYS A 62 -10.95 3.15 -5.37
CA CYS A 62 -10.07 2.09 -4.87
C CYS A 62 -10.05 2.09 -3.34
N ARG A 63 -9.97 3.26 -2.73
CA ARG A 63 -10.00 3.40 -1.27
C ARG A 63 -11.33 2.92 -0.69
N ARG A 64 -12.44 3.25 -1.33
CA ARG A 64 -13.75 2.76 -0.91
C ARG A 64 -13.82 1.24 -0.97
N GLY A 65 -13.28 0.65 -2.04
CA GLY A 65 -13.23 -0.79 -2.18
C GLY A 65 -12.45 -1.45 -1.07
N VAL A 66 -11.34 -0.88 -0.66
CA VAL A 66 -10.53 -1.39 0.44
C VAL A 66 -11.28 -1.28 1.76
N ILE A 67 -11.81 -0.10 2.07
CA ILE A 67 -12.49 0.17 3.35
C ILE A 67 -13.73 -0.70 3.53
N ASN A 68 -14.44 -0.97 2.44
CA ASN A 68 -15.70 -1.71 2.50
C ASN A 68 -15.54 -3.22 2.35
N ARG A 69 -14.32 -3.73 2.39
CA ARG A 69 -14.09 -5.18 2.35
C ARG A 69 -14.74 -5.83 3.57
N LYS A 70 -15.54 -6.87 3.34
CA LYS A 70 -16.16 -7.64 4.42
C LYS A 70 -15.28 -8.80 4.86
N LEU A 71 -14.43 -9.28 3.96
CA LEU A 71 -13.48 -10.35 4.22
C LEU A 71 -12.08 -9.87 3.87
N ARG A 72 -11.10 -10.30 4.64
CA ARG A 72 -9.68 -10.01 4.37
C ARG A 72 -9.40 -8.51 4.26
N LEU A 73 -9.96 -7.73 5.16
CA LEU A 73 -9.75 -6.28 5.16
C LEU A 73 -8.27 -5.92 5.15
N THR A 74 -7.47 -6.63 5.92
CA THR A 74 -6.04 -6.37 6.08
C THR A 74 -5.17 -7.38 5.34
N ARG A 75 -5.62 -7.87 4.20
CA ARG A 75 -4.93 -8.91 3.45
C ARG A 75 -3.47 -8.56 3.17
N PHE A 76 -3.22 -7.37 2.64
CA PHE A 76 -1.86 -6.95 2.30
C PHE A 76 -1.03 -6.62 3.55
N LEU A 77 -1.64 -5.96 4.52
CA LEU A 77 -0.97 -5.65 5.78
C LEU A 77 -0.57 -6.92 6.52
N ASP A 78 -1.41 -7.95 6.48
CA ASP A 78 -1.10 -9.24 7.07
C ASP A 78 0.08 -9.90 6.36
N LEU A 79 0.14 -9.78 5.04
CA LEU A 79 1.26 -10.28 4.26
C LEU A 79 2.57 -9.58 4.68
N LEU A 80 2.53 -8.26 4.85
CA LEU A 80 3.69 -7.50 5.30
C LEU A 80 4.10 -7.90 6.72
N ARG A 81 3.12 -8.06 7.60
CA ARG A 81 3.34 -8.52 8.96
C ARG A 81 4.05 -9.87 8.98
N ASN A 82 3.54 -10.83 8.20
CA ASN A 82 4.12 -12.16 8.14
C ASN A 82 5.53 -12.14 7.57
N SER A 83 5.77 -11.30 6.59
CA SER A 83 7.10 -11.13 6.01
C SER A 83 8.10 -10.64 7.04
N LEU A 84 7.70 -9.70 7.88
CA LEU A 84 8.55 -9.19 8.94
C LEU A 84 8.82 -10.26 9.99
N ILE A 85 7.82 -11.04 10.35
CA ILE A 85 7.97 -12.14 11.32
C ILE A 85 8.96 -13.17 10.78
N GLU A 86 8.84 -13.57 9.52
CA GLU A 86 9.78 -14.50 8.88
C GLU A 86 11.21 -13.96 8.91
N GLU A 87 11.38 -12.68 8.58
CA GLU A 87 12.71 -12.07 8.59
C GLU A 87 13.33 -12.07 9.98
N SER A 88 12.52 -11.87 11.01
CA SER A 88 13.01 -11.84 12.39
C SER A 88 13.45 -13.21 12.91
N GLN A 89 13.03 -14.28 12.24
CA GLN A 89 13.33 -15.65 12.65
C GLN A 89 14.54 -16.23 11.91
N ARG A 90 15.15 -15.48 11.04
CA ARG A 90 16.34 -15.92 10.32
C ARG A 90 17.60 -15.77 11.14
#